data_036daaa499c3c7a4d3e9ded28f7b4bfd
#
_entry.id   036daaa499c3c7a4d3e9ded28f7b4bfd
#
_cell.length_a   1.000
_cell.length_b   1.000
_cell.length_c   1.000
_cell.angle_alpha   90.00
_cell.angle_beta   90.00
_cell.angle_gamma   90.00
#
_symmetry.space_group_name_H-M   'P 1'
#
loop_
_entity.id
_entity.type
_entity.pdbx_description
1 polymer ?
#
loop_
_entity_poly.entity_id
_entity_poly.type
_entity_poly.pdbx_seq_one_letter_code
_entity_poly.pdbx_strand_id
1 'polypeptide(L)'
;MILFILSTKGEVDMNEKRDQWGSKLGFIISAIGSAVGLGNIWRFPYVAYSNGGGAFLIPYFFAIFTAGIPLLILEYGMGHKYKGSTPLAMARVNKKWEWLGWWPTISAFIILCYYSMILSWAINYLRFSFTRGWGNDSNSFFHNDFLHLTSSPFDFGGIVWPIFIGIAIIWLINWTICYKGIKGGIEKVNKVLLPMLIIIMVVIAIRGVTLEGASLGLNTLFTPDWSKVLEPKVWIAAYGQVFFSLSLAMGIMITYSSYLPKETDINNSAFMTAFANCGFEFLCAIAVFGILGYMANVQGVSVSEVASSGVGLAFIVFPEVFSAMGSWGIILGVLFFACLIFAGITSTVSLTEAVSAPFVDKFGWKRNKVITVFCLIGFSTSLLFASGAGLYLLDIIDNFINNYGIVVVGLLEVTLVGWILKPYIIREHTNDISYFRIGKWWDVTVKYLTPAILVFMLVQSLITEIKSPYGGYSLRALFMYGWSVILIGIVSSIIITKKPWKNKNIDNFEEQ
;
A
#
# COMPACT_ATOMS: atom_id res chain seq x y z
N MET A 1 -11.66 6.13 22.80
CA MET A 1 -11.17 7.54 22.71
C MET A 1 -11.70 8.25 21.47
N ILE A 2 -11.48 7.74 20.25
CA ILE A 2 -11.95 8.35 18.98
C ILE A 2 -13.46 8.63 19.00
N LEU A 3 -14.28 7.63 19.37
CA LEU A 3 -15.74 7.75 19.44
C LEU A 3 -16.22 8.79 20.48
N PHE A 4 -15.46 9.00 21.54
CA PHE A 4 -15.80 9.98 22.59
C PHE A 4 -15.49 11.41 22.13
N ILE A 5 -14.33 11.64 21.50
CA ILE A 5 -13.92 12.97 20.99
C ILE A 5 -14.85 13.46 19.87
N LEU A 6 -15.36 12.54 19.04
CA LEU A 6 -16.24 12.87 17.91
C LEU A 6 -17.72 12.99 18.30
N SER A 7 -18.13 12.52 19.49
CA SER A 7 -19.54 12.46 19.90
C SER A 7 -20.15 13.78 20.40
N THR A 8 -19.35 14.86 20.54
CA THR A 8 -19.87 16.17 20.90
C THR A 8 -20.79 16.70 19.80
N LYS A 9 -22.04 17.07 20.19
CA LYS A 9 -23.16 17.51 19.35
C LYS A 9 -22.74 18.37 18.15
N GLY A 10 -22.63 17.79 16.98
CA GLY A 10 -22.64 18.48 15.71
C GLY A 10 -23.94 18.10 15.00
N GLU A 11 -24.75 19.06 14.60
CA GLU A 11 -25.92 18.84 13.78
C GLU A 11 -25.51 18.16 12.49
N VAL A 12 -26.19 17.05 12.18
CA VAL A 12 -26.03 16.32 10.92
C VAL A 12 -26.80 17.10 9.87
N ASP A 13 -26.11 17.71 8.93
CA ASP A 13 -26.73 18.24 7.73
C ASP A 13 -27.05 17.05 6.81
N MET A 14 -28.30 16.58 6.86
CA MET A 14 -28.79 15.38 6.15
C MET A 14 -28.81 15.53 4.63
N ASN A 15 -28.41 16.69 4.07
CA ASN A 15 -28.47 17.04 2.66
C ASN A 15 -27.09 17.22 1.98
N GLU A 16 -25.97 16.98 2.65
CA GLU A 16 -24.66 17.02 1.97
C GLU A 16 -24.58 15.86 0.95
N LYS A 17 -24.58 16.22 -0.34
CA LYS A 17 -24.33 15.25 -1.42
C LYS A 17 -22.96 14.61 -1.21
N ARG A 18 -22.89 13.28 -1.33
CA ARG A 18 -21.63 12.54 -1.28
C ARG A 18 -20.64 13.11 -2.31
N ASP A 19 -19.38 13.31 -1.90
CA ASP A 19 -18.30 13.72 -2.80
C ASP A 19 -18.25 12.82 -4.05
N GLN A 20 -17.85 13.38 -5.18
CA GLN A 20 -17.69 12.67 -6.45
C GLN A 20 -16.36 13.02 -7.11
N TRP A 21 -15.81 12.08 -7.87
CA TRP A 21 -14.68 12.35 -8.75
C TRP A 21 -15.06 13.41 -9.81
N GLY A 22 -14.13 14.31 -10.10
CA GLY A 22 -14.35 15.33 -11.13
C GLY A 22 -14.30 14.75 -12.55
N SER A 23 -13.64 13.59 -12.73
CA SER A 23 -13.53 12.91 -14.02
C SER A 23 -13.18 11.42 -13.84
N LYS A 24 -13.52 10.57 -14.84
CA LYS A 24 -13.08 9.18 -14.93
C LYS A 24 -11.55 9.07 -14.88
N LEU A 25 -10.85 9.93 -15.62
CA LEU A 25 -9.39 9.98 -15.63
C LEU A 25 -8.83 10.32 -14.24
N GLY A 26 -9.48 11.22 -13.49
CA GLY A 26 -9.11 11.58 -12.13
C GLY A 26 -9.19 10.38 -11.17
N PHE A 27 -10.23 9.58 -11.29
CA PHE A 27 -10.35 8.32 -10.55
C PHE A 27 -9.22 7.35 -10.90
N ILE A 28 -9.01 7.07 -12.21
CA ILE A 28 -7.98 6.11 -12.66
C ILE A 28 -6.59 6.55 -12.19
N ILE A 29 -6.24 7.83 -12.36
CA ILE A 29 -4.98 8.39 -11.90
C ILE A 29 -4.84 8.24 -10.38
N SER A 30 -5.91 8.47 -9.62
CA SER A 30 -5.87 8.34 -8.15
C SER A 30 -5.80 6.87 -7.71
N ALA A 31 -6.43 5.95 -8.41
CA ALA A 31 -6.34 4.52 -8.15
C ALA A 31 -4.93 3.99 -8.48
N ILE A 32 -4.35 4.40 -9.62
CA ILE A 32 -2.96 4.09 -9.97
C ILE A 32 -2.01 4.71 -8.92
N GLY A 33 -2.21 5.98 -8.54
CA GLY A 33 -1.39 6.64 -7.53
C GLY A 33 -1.48 6.00 -6.15
N SER A 34 -2.62 5.36 -5.82
CA SER A 34 -2.74 4.55 -4.60
C SER A 34 -2.00 3.22 -4.70
N ALA A 35 -2.02 2.59 -5.89
CA ALA A 35 -1.35 1.34 -6.15
C ALA A 35 0.17 1.51 -6.28
N VAL A 36 0.60 2.57 -6.99
CA VAL A 36 2.02 2.91 -7.16
C VAL A 36 2.57 3.52 -5.88
N GLY A 37 3.18 2.69 -5.06
CA GLY A 37 3.75 3.06 -3.76
C GLY A 37 5.25 2.73 -3.64
N LEU A 38 5.75 2.79 -2.41
CA LEU A 38 7.14 2.48 -2.10
C LEU A 38 7.51 1.03 -2.46
N GLY A 39 6.56 0.10 -2.31
CA GLY A 39 6.75 -1.31 -2.65
C GLY A 39 7.12 -1.57 -4.11
N ASN A 40 6.61 -0.76 -5.04
CA ASN A 40 6.95 -0.85 -6.46
C ASN A 40 8.41 -0.47 -6.73
N ILE A 41 8.94 0.48 -5.94
CA ILE A 41 10.29 1.03 -6.14
C ILE A 41 11.36 0.14 -5.54
N TRP A 42 11.14 -0.41 -4.34
CA TRP A 42 12.19 -1.16 -3.65
C TRP A 42 11.89 -2.64 -3.39
N ARG A 43 10.60 -3.05 -3.32
CA ARG A 43 10.23 -4.44 -3.04
C ARG A 43 10.18 -5.28 -4.32
N PHE A 44 9.45 -4.81 -5.34
CA PHE A 44 9.26 -5.57 -6.58
C PHE A 44 10.58 -5.94 -7.26
N PRO A 45 11.56 -5.02 -7.44
CA PRO A 45 12.83 -5.37 -8.07
C PRO A 45 13.54 -6.54 -7.37
N TYR A 46 13.60 -6.49 -6.04
CA TYR A 46 14.23 -7.53 -5.25
C TYR A 46 13.45 -8.84 -5.28
N VAL A 47 12.11 -8.79 -5.17
CA VAL A 47 11.25 -9.98 -5.23
C VAL A 47 11.39 -10.66 -6.58
N ALA A 48 11.42 -9.91 -7.69
CA ALA A 48 11.63 -10.48 -9.02
C ALA A 48 13.00 -11.16 -9.13
N TYR A 49 14.05 -10.49 -8.69
CA TYR A 49 15.40 -11.03 -8.69
C TYR A 49 15.53 -12.30 -7.84
N SER A 50 15.13 -12.24 -6.56
CA SER A 50 15.32 -13.34 -5.60
C SER A 50 14.47 -14.59 -5.92
N ASN A 51 13.46 -14.45 -6.76
CA ASN A 51 12.54 -15.52 -7.14
C ASN A 51 12.70 -15.99 -8.59
N GLY A 52 13.89 -15.84 -9.18
CA GLY A 52 14.23 -16.42 -10.47
C GLY A 52 14.32 -15.43 -11.62
N GLY A 53 14.43 -14.13 -11.32
CA GLY A 53 14.65 -13.08 -12.34
C GLY A 53 13.55 -13.07 -13.40
N GLY A 54 13.94 -13.23 -14.69
CA GLY A 54 12.99 -13.26 -15.79
C GLY A 54 11.93 -14.36 -15.69
N ALA A 55 12.24 -15.49 -15.05
CA ALA A 55 11.29 -16.59 -14.87
C ALA A 55 10.15 -16.23 -13.89
N PHE A 56 10.39 -15.31 -12.94
CA PHE A 56 9.38 -14.81 -12.00
C PHE A 56 8.18 -14.14 -12.69
N LEU A 57 8.36 -13.65 -13.92
CA LEU A 57 7.29 -13.00 -14.67
C LEU A 57 6.10 -13.93 -14.93
N ILE A 58 6.32 -15.25 -15.03
CA ILE A 58 5.23 -16.21 -15.22
C ILE A 58 4.30 -16.26 -14.02
N PRO A 59 4.75 -16.59 -12.79
CA PRO A 59 3.87 -16.56 -11.62
C PRO A 59 3.33 -15.14 -11.32
N TYR A 60 4.08 -14.08 -11.62
CA TYR A 60 3.63 -12.72 -11.43
C TYR A 60 2.44 -12.35 -12.33
N PHE A 61 2.53 -12.57 -13.65
CA PHE A 61 1.41 -12.32 -14.56
C PHE A 61 0.23 -13.26 -14.27
N PHE A 62 0.51 -14.51 -13.93
CA PHE A 62 -0.55 -15.42 -13.51
C PHE A 62 -1.29 -14.87 -12.27
N ALA A 63 -0.58 -14.34 -11.28
CA ALA A 63 -1.18 -13.71 -10.10
C ALA A 63 -2.00 -12.44 -10.46
N ILE A 64 -1.52 -11.61 -11.41
CA ILE A 64 -2.26 -10.45 -11.92
C ILE A 64 -3.61 -10.88 -12.50
N PHE A 65 -3.63 -11.91 -13.36
CA PHE A 65 -4.86 -12.34 -14.03
C PHE A 65 -5.80 -13.17 -13.15
N THR A 66 -5.29 -13.85 -12.13
CA THR A 66 -6.09 -14.75 -11.29
C THR A 66 -6.43 -14.19 -9.91
N ALA A 67 -5.78 -13.12 -9.49
CA ALA A 67 -6.09 -12.42 -8.24
C ALA A 67 -6.15 -10.90 -8.43
N GLY A 68 -5.13 -10.27 -9.01
CA GLY A 68 -5.03 -8.82 -9.10
C GLY A 68 -6.24 -8.18 -9.79
N ILE A 69 -6.42 -8.45 -11.08
CA ILE A 69 -7.54 -7.92 -11.87
C ILE A 69 -8.90 -8.39 -11.34
N PRO A 70 -9.10 -9.69 -11.03
CA PRO A 70 -10.37 -10.14 -10.48
C PRO A 70 -10.78 -9.43 -9.18
N LEU A 71 -9.86 -9.19 -8.27
CA LEU A 71 -10.13 -8.48 -7.02
C LEU A 71 -10.34 -6.98 -7.24
N LEU A 72 -9.59 -6.33 -8.16
CA LEU A 72 -9.87 -4.93 -8.52
C LEU A 72 -11.28 -4.77 -9.08
N ILE A 73 -11.73 -5.69 -9.95
CA ILE A 73 -13.10 -5.67 -10.48
C ILE A 73 -14.11 -5.90 -9.34
N LEU A 74 -13.82 -6.81 -8.43
CA LEU A 74 -14.65 -7.07 -7.26
C LEU A 74 -14.79 -5.81 -6.40
N GLU A 75 -13.67 -5.21 -5.97
CA GLU A 75 -13.66 -4.05 -5.08
C GLU A 75 -14.27 -2.81 -5.76
N TYR A 76 -13.93 -2.56 -7.04
CA TYR A 76 -14.55 -1.47 -7.81
C TYR A 76 -16.05 -1.70 -8.00
N GLY A 77 -16.45 -2.92 -8.35
CA GLY A 77 -17.83 -3.30 -8.51
C GLY A 77 -18.64 -3.16 -7.23
N MET A 78 -18.06 -3.61 -6.10
CA MET A 78 -18.68 -3.48 -4.77
C MET A 78 -18.89 -2.01 -4.38
N GLY A 79 -17.85 -1.20 -4.46
CA GLY A 79 -17.96 0.22 -4.10
C GLY A 79 -18.89 0.98 -5.02
N HIS A 80 -18.84 0.71 -6.33
CA HIS A 80 -19.70 1.35 -7.32
C HIS A 80 -21.16 0.93 -7.18
N LYS A 81 -21.46 -0.38 -7.03
CA LYS A 81 -22.82 -0.90 -6.87
C LYS A 81 -23.45 -0.42 -5.57
N TYR A 82 -22.73 -0.57 -4.47
CA TYR A 82 -23.28 -0.32 -3.13
C TYR A 82 -23.03 1.11 -2.63
N LYS A 83 -22.37 1.98 -3.40
CA LYS A 83 -22.23 3.44 -3.13
C LYS A 83 -21.88 3.77 -1.67
N GLY A 84 -20.90 3.08 -1.09
CA GLY A 84 -20.49 3.25 0.30
C GLY A 84 -19.02 2.95 0.53
N SER A 85 -18.49 3.47 1.65
CA SER A 85 -17.21 3.01 2.18
C SER A 85 -17.28 1.50 2.49
N THR A 86 -16.13 0.88 2.70
CA THR A 86 -16.03 -0.58 2.83
C THR A 86 -17.00 -1.18 3.85
N PRO A 87 -17.15 -0.67 5.11
CA PRO A 87 -18.13 -1.22 6.04
C PRO A 87 -19.58 -1.06 5.57
N LEU A 88 -19.90 0.06 4.91
CA LEU A 88 -21.24 0.29 4.39
C LEU A 88 -21.55 -0.63 3.20
N ALA A 89 -20.61 -0.82 2.29
CA ALA A 89 -20.76 -1.73 1.17
C ALA A 89 -20.97 -3.18 1.66
N MET A 90 -20.17 -3.63 2.63
CA MET A 90 -20.32 -4.96 3.23
C MET A 90 -21.66 -5.12 3.97
N ALA A 91 -22.09 -4.10 4.73
CA ALA A 91 -23.37 -4.11 5.44
C ALA A 91 -24.58 -4.14 4.50
N ARG A 92 -24.49 -3.50 3.32
CA ARG A 92 -25.50 -3.52 2.26
C ARG A 92 -25.60 -4.88 1.57
N VAL A 93 -24.52 -5.63 1.50
CA VAL A 93 -24.56 -7.03 1.05
C VAL A 93 -25.24 -7.89 2.11
N ASN A 94 -24.77 -7.78 3.37
CA ASN A 94 -25.36 -8.49 4.50
C ASN A 94 -24.88 -7.81 5.81
N LYS A 95 -25.83 -7.35 6.63
CA LYS A 95 -25.56 -6.64 7.89
C LYS A 95 -24.64 -7.40 8.85
N LYS A 96 -24.63 -8.74 8.79
CA LYS A 96 -23.74 -9.58 9.61
C LYS A 96 -22.25 -9.46 9.22
N TRP A 97 -21.97 -8.95 8.02
CA TRP A 97 -20.61 -8.82 7.48
C TRP A 97 -20.03 -7.40 7.58
N GLU A 98 -20.73 -6.48 8.22
CA GLU A 98 -20.23 -5.11 8.43
C GLU A 98 -18.84 -5.06 9.08
N TRP A 99 -18.59 -5.94 10.06
CA TRP A 99 -17.30 -6.00 10.76
C TRP A 99 -16.12 -6.29 9.81
N LEU A 100 -16.35 -7.03 8.74
CA LEU A 100 -15.34 -7.31 7.74
C LEU A 100 -14.87 -6.03 7.05
N GLY A 101 -15.73 -5.05 6.83
CA GLY A 101 -15.34 -3.76 6.27
C GLY A 101 -14.60 -2.86 7.27
N TRP A 102 -14.83 -3.01 8.57
CA TRP A 102 -14.11 -2.27 9.60
C TRP A 102 -12.68 -2.77 9.80
N TRP A 103 -12.41 -4.05 9.61
CA TRP A 103 -11.08 -4.60 9.80
C TRP A 103 -10.04 -3.97 8.86
N PRO A 104 -10.21 -3.94 7.52
CA PRO A 104 -9.27 -3.23 6.63
C PRO A 104 -9.20 -1.73 6.93
N THR A 105 -10.28 -1.09 7.37
CA THR A 105 -10.26 0.31 7.82
C THR A 105 -9.28 0.54 8.98
N ILE A 106 -9.26 -0.35 9.97
CA ILE A 106 -8.35 -0.25 11.11
C ILE A 106 -6.93 -0.61 10.71
N SER A 107 -6.75 -1.65 9.88
CA SER A 107 -5.46 -2.02 9.33
C SER A 107 -4.85 -0.87 8.52
N ALA A 108 -5.64 -0.21 7.66
CA ALA A 108 -5.22 0.95 6.90
C ALA A 108 -4.77 2.13 7.80
N PHE A 109 -5.44 2.33 8.94
CA PHE A 109 -5.01 3.35 9.91
C PHE A 109 -3.64 3.03 10.52
N ILE A 110 -3.39 1.78 10.88
CA ILE A 110 -2.10 1.36 11.46
C ILE A 110 -0.99 1.46 10.40
N ILE A 111 -1.26 1.03 9.16
CA ILE A 111 -0.35 1.20 8.03
C ILE A 111 0.00 2.68 7.85
N LEU A 112 -0.99 3.56 7.82
CA LEU A 112 -0.78 5.00 7.65
C LEU A 112 0.14 5.59 8.73
N CYS A 113 0.06 5.09 9.97
CA CYS A 113 0.89 5.56 11.08
C CYS A 113 2.38 5.23 10.86
N TYR A 114 2.75 3.99 10.54
CA TYR A 114 4.16 3.66 10.31
C TYR A 114 4.66 4.12 8.93
N TYR A 115 3.80 4.19 7.93
CA TYR A 115 4.15 4.66 6.60
C TYR A 115 4.57 6.13 6.59
N SER A 116 3.95 6.95 7.46
CA SER A 116 4.34 8.35 7.65
C SER A 116 5.77 8.51 8.21
N MET A 117 6.27 7.55 9.00
CA MET A 117 7.66 7.50 9.44
C MET A 117 8.62 7.25 8.26
N ILE A 118 8.31 6.28 7.39
CA ILE A 118 9.14 6.01 6.21
C ILE A 118 9.24 7.25 5.32
N LEU A 119 8.13 7.97 5.14
CA LEU A 119 8.13 9.22 4.38
C LEU A 119 8.92 10.33 5.07
N SER A 120 8.91 10.37 6.40
CA SER A 120 9.80 11.24 7.18
C SER A 120 11.27 10.95 6.90
N TRP A 121 11.66 9.68 6.80
CA TRP A 121 13.01 9.30 6.40
C TRP A 121 13.33 9.81 4.99
N ALA A 122 12.39 9.62 4.03
CA ALA A 122 12.59 10.11 2.66
C ALA A 122 12.77 11.64 2.60
N ILE A 123 12.01 12.41 3.39
CA ILE A 123 12.18 13.88 3.50
C ILE A 123 13.58 14.24 4.03
N ASN A 124 14.04 13.56 5.07
CA ASN A 124 15.36 13.82 5.63
C ASN A 124 16.48 13.44 4.64
N TYR A 125 16.34 12.30 3.96
CA TYR A 125 17.29 11.85 2.94
C TYR A 125 17.29 12.71 1.69
N LEU A 126 16.15 13.31 1.32
CA LEU A 126 16.09 14.34 0.28
C LEU A 126 16.99 15.53 0.67
N ARG A 127 16.93 15.98 1.93
CA ARG A 127 17.80 17.02 2.45
C ARG A 127 19.28 16.59 2.45
N PHE A 128 19.57 15.38 2.93
CA PHE A 128 20.93 14.84 2.96
C PHE A 128 21.52 14.68 1.56
N SER A 129 20.70 14.44 0.53
CA SER A 129 21.16 14.28 -0.85
C SER A 129 21.94 15.49 -1.37
N PHE A 130 21.59 16.73 -0.94
CA PHE A 130 22.29 17.93 -1.39
C PHE A 130 23.75 18.00 -0.91
N THR A 131 24.07 17.43 0.23
CA THR A 131 25.40 17.49 0.87
C THR A 131 26.06 16.12 1.01
N ARG A 132 25.36 15.02 0.61
CA ARG A 132 25.72 13.64 0.94
C ARG A 132 25.90 13.44 2.44
N GLY A 133 24.95 13.94 3.21
CA GLY A 133 25.00 13.97 4.67
C GLY A 133 25.07 12.60 5.36
N TRP A 134 24.92 11.49 4.62
CA TRP A 134 25.12 10.12 5.11
C TRP A 134 26.59 9.68 5.18
N GLY A 135 27.55 10.51 4.74
CA GLY A 135 28.99 10.23 4.86
C GLY A 135 29.47 9.06 3.98
N ASN A 136 30.49 8.36 4.46
CA ASN A 136 31.15 7.26 3.75
C ASN A 136 30.61 5.87 4.16
N ASP A 137 29.95 5.77 5.31
CA ASP A 137 29.29 4.55 5.80
C ASP A 137 27.79 4.80 5.98
N SER A 138 27.07 4.57 4.91
CA SER A 138 25.62 4.77 4.88
C SER A 138 24.86 3.85 5.84
N ASN A 139 25.41 2.67 6.13
CA ASN A 139 24.78 1.71 7.04
C ASN A 139 24.89 2.19 8.49
N SER A 140 26.10 2.56 8.94
CA SER A 140 26.31 3.12 10.28
C SER A 140 25.52 4.42 10.45
N PHE A 141 25.56 5.30 9.46
CA PHE A 141 24.78 6.54 9.47
C PHE A 141 23.29 6.27 9.65
N PHE A 142 22.71 5.36 8.85
CA PHE A 142 21.27 5.08 8.92
C PHE A 142 20.85 4.56 10.29
N HIS A 143 21.54 3.53 10.80
CA HIS A 143 21.15 2.88 12.04
C HIS A 143 21.54 3.67 13.30
N ASN A 144 22.77 4.17 13.35
CA ASN A 144 23.33 4.74 14.58
C ASN A 144 23.08 6.27 14.66
N ASP A 145 23.38 7.01 13.57
CA ASP A 145 23.34 8.47 13.61
C ASP A 145 21.96 9.04 13.30
N PHE A 146 21.21 8.39 12.40
CA PHE A 146 19.91 8.90 11.96
C PHE A 146 18.74 8.29 12.74
N LEU A 147 18.67 6.95 12.86
CA LEU A 147 17.58 6.29 13.59
C LEU A 147 17.82 6.25 15.11
N HIS A 148 19.06 6.38 15.57
CA HIS A 148 19.45 6.09 16.96
C HIS A 148 18.91 4.71 17.40
N LEU A 149 19.11 3.68 16.53
CA LEU A 149 18.53 2.36 16.68
C LEU A 149 18.95 1.74 18.02
N THR A 150 17.97 1.36 18.81
CA THR A 150 18.19 0.69 20.10
C THR A 150 18.46 -0.80 19.94
N SER A 151 18.83 -1.49 21.01
CA SER A 151 19.16 -2.92 20.97
C SER A 151 17.94 -3.84 20.94
N SER A 152 16.72 -3.31 21.15
CA SER A 152 15.50 -4.11 21.32
C SER A 152 14.25 -3.36 20.94
N PRO A 153 13.22 -4.02 20.39
CA PRO A 153 11.91 -3.40 20.13
C PRO A 153 11.18 -2.92 21.40
N PHE A 154 11.66 -3.28 22.58
CA PHE A 154 11.12 -2.83 23.87
C PHE A 154 11.83 -1.60 24.45
N ASP A 155 12.97 -1.26 23.92
CA ASP A 155 13.73 -0.05 24.29
C ASP A 155 13.42 1.06 23.28
N PHE A 156 12.55 1.96 23.66
CA PHE A 156 12.13 3.06 22.77
C PHE A 156 13.20 4.15 22.65
N GLY A 157 14.14 4.25 23.58
CA GLY A 157 15.10 5.36 23.62
C GLY A 157 14.39 6.71 23.71
N GLY A 158 15.01 7.74 23.16
CA GLY A 158 14.44 9.08 23.06
C GLY A 158 13.70 9.33 21.74
N ILE A 159 13.03 10.49 21.66
CA ILE A 159 12.44 10.96 20.40
C ILE A 159 13.55 11.41 19.45
N VAL A 160 13.54 10.87 18.23
CA VAL A 160 14.43 11.27 17.15
C VAL A 160 13.84 12.50 16.44
N TRP A 161 14.28 13.69 16.79
CA TRP A 161 13.70 14.96 16.35
C TRP A 161 13.59 15.14 14.84
N PRO A 162 14.60 14.78 14.01
CA PRO A 162 14.45 14.87 12.55
C PRO A 162 13.28 14.02 12.02
N ILE A 163 13.07 12.83 12.61
CA ILE A 163 11.97 11.94 12.24
C ILE A 163 10.65 12.53 12.71
N PHE A 164 10.57 13.03 13.94
CA PHE A 164 9.39 13.72 14.47
C PHE A 164 8.92 14.86 13.56
N ILE A 165 9.85 15.74 13.16
CA ILE A 165 9.54 16.88 12.28
C ILE A 165 9.04 16.40 10.92
N GLY A 166 9.69 15.40 10.33
CA GLY A 166 9.26 14.82 9.07
C GLY A 166 7.87 14.20 9.15
N ILE A 167 7.54 13.46 10.23
CA ILE A 167 6.20 12.94 10.48
C ILE A 167 5.18 14.08 10.56
N ALA A 168 5.49 15.16 11.28
CA ALA A 168 4.60 16.32 11.39
C ALA A 168 4.33 16.96 10.03
N ILE A 169 5.36 17.10 9.18
CA ILE A 169 5.23 17.62 7.81
C ILE A 169 4.30 16.71 6.97
N ILE A 170 4.51 15.39 7.01
CA ILE A 170 3.71 14.43 6.25
C ILE A 170 2.23 14.47 6.68
N TRP A 171 1.95 14.47 7.99
CA TRP A 171 0.59 14.55 8.48
C TRP A 171 -0.09 15.89 8.13
N LEU A 172 0.66 17.00 8.14
CA LEU A 172 0.15 18.31 7.71
C LEU A 172 -0.19 18.33 6.22
N ILE A 173 0.69 17.78 5.38
CA ILE A 173 0.45 17.64 3.91
C ILE A 173 -0.79 16.78 3.69
N ASN A 174 -0.86 15.61 4.33
CA ASN A 174 -1.96 14.67 4.21
C ASN A 174 -3.29 15.29 4.65
N TRP A 175 -3.30 15.96 5.81
CA TRP A 175 -4.46 16.70 6.28
C TRP A 175 -4.90 17.78 5.29
N THR A 176 -3.97 18.59 4.78
CA THR A 176 -4.28 19.67 3.85
C THR A 176 -4.91 19.16 2.55
N ILE A 177 -4.44 18.04 2.03
CA ILE A 177 -4.96 17.43 0.80
C ILE A 177 -6.36 16.85 1.06
N CYS A 178 -6.49 16.00 2.08
CA CYS A 178 -7.74 15.31 2.37
C CYS A 178 -8.85 16.27 2.84
N TYR A 179 -8.51 17.36 3.53
CA TYR A 179 -9.45 18.40 3.96
C TYR A 179 -10.16 19.06 2.79
N LYS A 180 -9.52 19.17 1.62
CA LYS A 180 -10.08 19.77 0.40
C LYS A 180 -11.02 18.84 -0.39
N GLY A 181 -11.29 17.64 0.10
CA GLY A 181 -12.21 16.68 -0.50
C GLY A 181 -11.62 15.87 -1.66
N ILE A 182 -12.47 15.07 -2.31
CA ILE A 182 -12.06 14.16 -3.38
C ILE A 182 -11.58 14.95 -4.60
N LYS A 183 -12.46 15.80 -5.18
CA LYS A 183 -12.17 16.54 -6.41
C LYS A 183 -11.12 17.63 -6.21
N GLY A 184 -11.24 18.43 -5.14
CA GLY A 184 -10.39 19.60 -4.88
C GLY A 184 -9.03 19.27 -4.27
N GLY A 185 -8.91 18.14 -3.60
CA GLY A 185 -7.71 17.66 -2.90
C GLY A 185 -7.10 16.45 -3.58
N ILE A 186 -7.66 15.27 -3.35
CA ILE A 186 -7.09 13.97 -3.73
C ILE A 186 -6.85 13.89 -5.25
N GLU A 187 -7.88 14.12 -6.06
CA GLU A 187 -7.79 14.04 -7.52
C GLU A 187 -6.79 15.05 -8.08
N LYS A 188 -6.85 16.31 -7.58
CA LYS A 188 -5.96 17.37 -8.07
C LYS A 188 -4.50 17.07 -7.80
N VAL A 189 -4.19 16.57 -6.61
CA VAL A 189 -2.82 16.24 -6.22
C VAL A 189 -2.32 15.02 -6.99
N ASN A 190 -3.12 13.96 -7.12
CA ASN A 190 -2.71 12.77 -7.88
C ASN A 190 -2.48 13.08 -9.37
N LYS A 191 -3.28 13.97 -9.98
CA LYS A 191 -3.06 14.43 -11.37
C LYS A 191 -1.71 15.13 -11.58
N VAL A 192 -1.09 15.65 -10.53
CA VAL A 192 0.24 16.28 -10.59
C VAL A 192 1.34 15.29 -10.17
N LEU A 193 1.17 14.66 -9.00
CA LEU A 193 2.23 13.84 -8.43
C LEU A 193 2.50 12.55 -9.22
N LEU A 194 1.47 11.87 -9.74
CA LEU A 194 1.67 10.62 -10.48
C LEU A 194 2.44 10.82 -11.79
N PRO A 195 2.11 11.78 -12.67
CA PRO A 195 2.94 12.05 -13.85
C PRO A 195 4.37 12.48 -13.50
N MET A 196 4.55 13.33 -12.49
CA MET A 196 5.89 13.74 -12.03
C MET A 196 6.70 12.52 -11.56
N LEU A 197 6.11 11.64 -10.79
CA LEU A 197 6.72 10.41 -10.32
C LEU A 197 7.16 9.50 -11.48
N ILE A 198 6.30 9.33 -12.50
CA ILE A 198 6.64 8.54 -13.69
C ILE A 198 7.81 9.19 -14.45
N ILE A 199 7.77 10.50 -14.67
CA ILE A 199 8.84 11.24 -15.37
C ILE A 199 10.16 11.10 -14.62
N ILE A 200 10.18 11.29 -13.30
CA ILE A 200 11.38 11.14 -12.48
C ILE A 200 11.92 9.71 -12.59
N MET A 201 11.06 8.71 -12.49
CA MET A 201 11.47 7.30 -12.58
C MET A 201 12.04 6.96 -13.97
N VAL A 202 11.46 7.50 -15.05
CA VAL A 202 12.01 7.37 -16.41
C VAL A 202 13.41 7.99 -16.49
N VAL A 203 13.63 9.18 -15.92
CA VAL A 203 14.95 9.81 -15.89
C VAL A 203 15.96 8.94 -15.12
N ILE A 204 15.57 8.41 -13.95
CA ILE A 204 16.41 7.52 -13.15
C ILE A 204 16.71 6.22 -13.94
N ALA A 205 15.72 5.65 -14.60
CA ALA A 205 15.89 4.43 -15.41
C ALA A 205 16.83 4.67 -16.59
N ILE A 206 16.65 5.75 -17.36
CA ILE A 206 17.55 6.10 -18.49
C ILE A 206 18.99 6.25 -17.96
N ARG A 207 19.16 6.96 -16.85
CA ARG A 207 20.50 7.12 -16.27
C ARG A 207 21.05 5.79 -15.75
N GLY A 208 20.23 4.99 -15.08
CA GLY A 208 20.60 3.67 -14.57
C GLY A 208 21.14 2.76 -15.67
N VAL A 209 20.44 2.64 -16.80
CA VAL A 209 20.85 1.76 -17.91
C VAL A 209 22.04 2.29 -18.70
N THR A 210 22.37 3.58 -18.61
CA THR A 210 23.52 4.19 -19.28
C THR A 210 24.80 4.22 -18.42
N LEU A 211 24.75 3.69 -17.20
CA LEU A 211 25.93 3.57 -16.34
C LEU A 211 26.84 2.44 -16.78
N GLU A 212 28.13 2.60 -16.56
CA GLU A 212 29.11 1.54 -16.80
C GLU A 212 28.82 0.35 -15.87
N GLY A 213 28.74 -0.87 -16.42
CA GLY A 213 28.37 -2.05 -15.66
C GLY A 213 26.87 -2.27 -15.47
N ALA A 214 25.98 -1.38 -15.94
CA ALA A 214 24.54 -1.55 -15.85
C ALA A 214 24.03 -2.89 -16.41
N SER A 215 24.70 -3.38 -17.47
CA SER A 215 24.37 -4.69 -18.09
C SER A 215 24.52 -5.86 -17.12
N LEU A 216 25.41 -5.79 -16.13
CA LEU A 216 25.56 -6.83 -15.10
C LEU A 216 24.27 -6.97 -14.28
N GLY A 217 23.72 -5.84 -13.83
CA GLY A 217 22.48 -5.81 -13.07
C GLY A 217 21.28 -6.23 -13.93
N LEU A 218 21.16 -5.69 -15.13
CA LEU A 218 20.06 -6.03 -16.04
C LEU A 218 20.08 -7.52 -16.44
N ASN A 219 21.25 -8.08 -16.73
CA ASN A 219 21.38 -9.51 -16.98
C ASN A 219 20.96 -10.33 -15.77
N THR A 220 21.36 -9.92 -14.56
CA THR A 220 20.97 -10.59 -13.32
C THR A 220 19.45 -10.55 -13.11
N LEU A 221 18.80 -9.43 -13.42
CA LEU A 221 17.35 -9.29 -13.31
C LEU A 221 16.61 -10.14 -14.35
N PHE A 222 17.06 -10.13 -15.62
CA PHE A 222 16.30 -10.73 -16.72
C PHE A 222 16.71 -12.16 -17.06
N THR A 223 17.86 -12.64 -16.62
CA THR A 223 18.24 -14.05 -16.82
C THR A 223 17.28 -14.97 -16.08
N PRO A 224 16.55 -15.85 -16.78
CA PRO A 224 15.54 -16.67 -16.14
C PRO A 224 16.15 -17.88 -15.44
N ASP A 225 15.85 -18.08 -14.17
CA ASP A 225 16.06 -19.34 -13.49
C ASP A 225 14.76 -20.14 -13.47
N TRP A 226 14.59 -21.00 -14.45
CA TRP A 226 13.39 -21.81 -14.64
C TRP A 226 13.14 -22.82 -13.52
N SER A 227 14.17 -23.22 -12.77
CA SER A 227 14.01 -24.13 -11.63
C SER A 227 13.14 -23.52 -10.52
N LYS A 228 13.20 -22.20 -10.38
CA LYS A 228 12.45 -21.43 -9.39
C LYS A 228 10.94 -21.43 -9.61
N VAL A 229 10.48 -21.52 -10.87
CA VAL A 229 9.04 -21.52 -11.19
C VAL A 229 8.31 -22.72 -10.56
N LEU A 230 9.01 -23.81 -10.29
CA LEU A 230 8.43 -24.98 -9.64
C LEU A 230 8.37 -24.88 -8.11
N GLU A 231 9.02 -23.88 -7.52
CA GLU A 231 9.03 -23.70 -6.06
C GLU A 231 7.74 -22.97 -5.59
N PRO A 232 6.95 -23.54 -4.66
CA PRO A 232 5.73 -22.91 -4.15
C PRO A 232 5.95 -21.52 -3.56
N LYS A 233 7.10 -21.27 -2.93
CA LYS A 233 7.44 -19.96 -2.34
C LYS A 233 7.48 -18.84 -3.39
N VAL A 234 7.85 -19.13 -4.63
CA VAL A 234 7.91 -18.15 -5.73
C VAL A 234 6.50 -17.68 -6.12
N TRP A 235 5.54 -18.59 -6.14
CA TRP A 235 4.13 -18.27 -6.37
C TRP A 235 3.57 -17.43 -5.22
N ILE A 236 3.86 -17.79 -3.96
CA ILE A 236 3.47 -17.00 -2.79
C ILE A 236 4.04 -15.58 -2.87
N ALA A 237 5.31 -15.44 -3.24
CA ALA A 237 5.95 -14.14 -3.42
C ALA A 237 5.27 -13.31 -4.52
N ALA A 238 4.89 -13.94 -5.65
CA ALA A 238 4.19 -13.28 -6.75
C ALA A 238 2.80 -12.78 -6.34
N TYR A 239 1.99 -13.63 -5.71
CA TYR A 239 0.67 -13.23 -5.21
C TYR A 239 0.79 -12.18 -4.11
N GLY A 240 1.71 -12.33 -3.17
CA GLY A 240 1.96 -11.35 -2.12
C GLY A 240 2.37 -9.99 -2.68
N GLN A 241 3.19 -9.96 -3.75
CA GLN A 241 3.55 -8.72 -4.44
C GLN A 241 2.33 -8.07 -5.09
N VAL A 242 1.50 -8.84 -5.81
CA VAL A 242 0.30 -8.33 -6.48
C VAL A 242 -0.72 -7.77 -5.49
N PHE A 243 -0.96 -8.48 -4.37
CA PHE A 243 -1.86 -8.00 -3.31
C PHE A 243 -1.39 -6.67 -2.73
N PHE A 244 -0.12 -6.60 -2.40
CA PHE A 244 0.47 -5.41 -1.80
C PHE A 244 0.50 -4.23 -2.78
N SER A 245 0.98 -4.44 -4.00
CA SER A 245 1.18 -3.35 -4.96
C SER A 245 -0.13 -2.79 -5.52
N LEU A 246 -1.19 -3.59 -5.62
CA LEU A 246 -2.51 -3.12 -6.05
C LEU A 246 -3.38 -2.60 -4.90
N SER A 247 -2.86 -2.54 -3.67
CA SER A 247 -3.59 -2.09 -2.47
C SER A 247 -4.91 -2.86 -2.25
N LEU A 248 -4.92 -4.16 -2.55
CA LEU A 248 -6.10 -5.02 -2.42
C LEU A 248 -6.41 -5.35 -0.97
N ALA A 249 -7.68 -5.53 -0.67
CA ALA A 249 -8.20 -5.86 0.67
C ALA A 249 -7.85 -4.81 1.76
N MET A 250 -7.53 -3.58 1.34
CA MET A 250 -7.27 -2.44 2.24
C MET A 250 -8.47 -1.48 2.36
N GLY A 251 -9.57 -1.78 1.68
CA GLY A 251 -10.78 -0.96 1.65
C GLY A 251 -10.66 0.33 0.83
N ILE A 252 -9.50 0.57 0.21
CA ILE A 252 -9.24 1.78 -0.59
C ILE A 252 -10.07 1.75 -1.87
N MET A 253 -9.99 0.67 -2.63
CA MET A 253 -10.59 0.58 -3.96
C MET A 253 -12.12 0.55 -3.89
N ILE A 254 -12.71 -0.09 -2.87
CA ILE A 254 -14.15 -0.02 -2.57
C ILE A 254 -14.56 1.43 -2.25
N THR A 255 -13.81 2.12 -1.39
CA THR A 255 -14.11 3.50 -1.01
C THR A 255 -14.00 4.44 -2.20
N TYR A 256 -12.93 4.35 -2.99
CA TYR A 256 -12.70 5.20 -4.16
C TYR A 256 -13.75 5.01 -5.25
N SER A 257 -14.11 3.76 -5.54
CA SER A 257 -15.14 3.47 -6.56
C SER A 257 -16.55 3.88 -6.12
N SER A 258 -16.79 4.03 -4.81
CA SER A 258 -18.07 4.52 -4.31
C SER A 258 -18.39 5.97 -4.67
N TYR A 259 -17.36 6.74 -5.03
CA TYR A 259 -17.47 8.15 -5.50
C TYR A 259 -17.61 8.28 -7.01
N LEU A 260 -17.70 7.17 -7.75
CA LEU A 260 -17.84 7.18 -9.20
C LEU A 260 -19.28 7.49 -9.65
N PRO A 261 -19.47 8.20 -10.78
CA PRO A 261 -20.76 8.29 -11.45
C PRO A 261 -21.32 6.95 -11.89
N LYS A 262 -22.65 6.87 -12.10
CA LYS A 262 -23.36 5.61 -12.44
C LYS A 262 -22.85 4.92 -13.73
N GLU A 263 -22.45 5.68 -14.73
CA GLU A 263 -22.03 5.17 -16.05
C GLU A 263 -20.50 5.01 -16.19
N THR A 264 -19.80 4.68 -15.11
CA THR A 264 -18.35 4.51 -15.16
C THR A 264 -17.98 3.09 -15.55
N ASP A 265 -17.13 2.96 -16.58
CA ASP A 265 -16.58 1.70 -17.05
C ASP A 265 -15.62 1.08 -16.01
N ILE A 266 -16.13 0.12 -15.26
CA ILE A 266 -15.44 -0.52 -14.13
C ILE A 266 -14.40 -1.51 -14.62
N ASN A 267 -14.77 -2.41 -15.56
CA ASN A 267 -13.88 -3.46 -16.04
C ASN A 267 -12.61 -2.87 -16.64
N ASN A 268 -12.74 -1.90 -17.55
CA ASN A 268 -11.60 -1.25 -18.17
C ASN A 268 -10.74 -0.49 -17.14
N SER A 269 -11.37 0.19 -16.16
CA SER A 269 -10.64 0.89 -15.11
C SER A 269 -9.78 -0.04 -14.27
N ALA A 270 -10.26 -1.26 -13.96
CA ALA A 270 -9.50 -2.27 -13.23
C ALA A 270 -8.28 -2.76 -14.02
N PHE A 271 -8.46 -3.08 -15.30
CA PHE A 271 -7.36 -3.47 -16.19
C PHE A 271 -6.32 -2.35 -16.34
N MET A 272 -6.77 -1.11 -16.57
CA MET A 272 -5.86 0.05 -16.69
C MET A 272 -5.05 0.26 -15.41
N THR A 273 -5.67 0.14 -14.22
CA THR A 273 -4.97 0.28 -12.94
C THR A 273 -3.94 -0.82 -12.77
N ALA A 274 -4.30 -2.09 -13.03
CA ALA A 274 -3.38 -3.21 -12.88
C ALA A 274 -2.17 -3.10 -13.82
N PHE A 275 -2.40 -2.84 -15.12
CA PHE A 275 -1.32 -2.76 -16.09
C PHE A 275 -0.44 -1.51 -15.92
N ALA A 276 -1.01 -0.37 -15.52
CA ALA A 276 -0.21 0.81 -15.22
C ALA A 276 0.69 0.58 -14.01
N ASN A 277 0.19 -0.10 -12.96
CA ASN A 277 0.99 -0.50 -11.82
C ASN A 277 2.11 -1.47 -12.21
N CYS A 278 1.80 -2.53 -13.00
CA CYS A 278 2.81 -3.44 -13.53
C CYS A 278 3.89 -2.71 -14.34
N GLY A 279 3.49 -1.84 -15.26
CA GLY A 279 4.43 -1.07 -16.08
C GLY A 279 5.38 -0.22 -15.23
N PHE A 280 4.86 0.38 -14.15
CA PHE A 280 5.68 1.14 -13.22
C PHE A 280 6.63 0.24 -12.42
N GLU A 281 6.21 -0.95 -11.97
CA GLU A 281 7.08 -1.94 -11.30
C GLU A 281 8.24 -2.37 -12.20
N PHE A 282 7.98 -2.65 -13.49
CA PHE A 282 9.04 -2.97 -14.45
C PHE A 282 9.99 -1.81 -14.67
N LEU A 283 9.49 -0.59 -14.78
CA LEU A 283 10.32 0.60 -14.91
C LEU A 283 11.24 0.76 -13.69
N CYS A 284 10.71 0.55 -12.49
CA CYS A 284 11.49 0.57 -11.25
C CYS A 284 12.56 -0.55 -11.24
N ALA A 285 12.21 -1.77 -11.65
CA ALA A 285 13.16 -2.88 -11.67
C ALA A 285 14.34 -2.61 -12.62
N ILE A 286 14.06 -2.07 -13.80
CA ILE A 286 15.11 -1.66 -14.76
C ILE A 286 16.00 -0.56 -14.14
N ALA A 287 15.40 0.46 -13.52
CA ALA A 287 16.14 1.54 -12.90
C ALA A 287 17.04 1.04 -11.76
N VAL A 288 16.47 0.25 -10.84
CA VAL A 288 17.16 -0.29 -9.67
C VAL A 288 18.32 -1.20 -10.08
N PHE A 289 18.06 -2.18 -10.96
CA PHE A 289 19.09 -3.14 -11.34
C PHE A 289 20.16 -2.54 -12.27
N GLY A 290 19.82 -1.55 -13.09
CA GLY A 290 20.83 -0.77 -13.80
C GLY A 290 21.81 -0.07 -12.85
N ILE A 291 21.30 0.52 -11.77
CA ILE A 291 22.10 1.19 -10.74
C ILE A 291 22.88 0.18 -9.90
N LEU A 292 22.29 -0.95 -9.50
CA LEU A 292 22.99 -2.02 -8.78
C LEU A 292 24.11 -2.65 -9.61
N GLY A 293 23.91 -2.80 -10.93
CA GLY A 293 24.95 -3.26 -11.86
C GLY A 293 26.16 -2.33 -11.87
N TYR A 294 25.93 -1.02 -11.88
CA TYR A 294 27.00 -0.03 -11.75
C TYR A 294 27.77 -0.19 -10.42
N MET A 295 27.03 -0.34 -9.30
CA MET A 295 27.67 -0.50 -7.99
C MET A 295 28.52 -1.78 -7.92
N ALA A 296 28.00 -2.89 -8.39
CA ALA A 296 28.73 -4.16 -8.47
C ALA A 296 30.03 -4.02 -9.30
N ASN A 297 29.95 -3.31 -10.44
CA ASN A 297 31.11 -3.03 -11.29
C ASN A 297 32.16 -2.16 -10.58
N VAL A 298 31.75 -1.11 -9.87
CA VAL A 298 32.65 -0.21 -9.15
C VAL A 298 33.34 -0.92 -7.98
N GLN A 299 32.63 -1.78 -7.27
CA GLN A 299 33.16 -2.52 -6.12
C GLN A 299 33.91 -3.81 -6.53
N GLY A 300 33.76 -4.26 -7.78
CA GLY A 300 34.35 -5.52 -8.25
C GLY A 300 33.73 -6.77 -7.62
N VAL A 301 32.44 -6.69 -7.25
CA VAL A 301 31.68 -7.77 -6.60
C VAL A 301 30.51 -8.23 -7.46
N SER A 302 29.86 -9.31 -7.08
CA SER A 302 28.63 -9.76 -7.76
C SER A 302 27.43 -8.87 -7.41
N VAL A 303 26.44 -8.79 -8.34
CA VAL A 303 25.19 -8.05 -8.08
C VAL A 303 24.45 -8.59 -6.85
N SER A 304 24.60 -9.88 -6.54
CA SER A 304 24.00 -10.51 -5.36
C SER A 304 24.51 -9.96 -4.02
N GLU A 305 25.73 -9.43 -4.00
CA GLU A 305 26.36 -8.88 -2.79
C GLU A 305 25.87 -7.45 -2.51
N VAL A 306 25.48 -6.70 -3.55
CA VAL A 306 24.95 -5.34 -3.43
C VAL A 306 23.43 -5.28 -3.43
N ALA A 307 22.76 -6.36 -3.83
CA ALA A 307 21.30 -6.41 -3.89
C ALA A 307 20.69 -6.48 -2.49
N SER A 308 19.75 -5.58 -2.22
CA SER A 308 18.99 -5.51 -0.97
C SER A 308 17.53 -5.19 -1.25
N SER A 309 16.68 -5.29 -0.25
CA SER A 309 15.25 -4.99 -0.37
C SER A 309 14.80 -3.95 0.65
N GLY A 310 13.62 -3.36 0.39
CA GLY A 310 12.94 -2.51 1.35
C GLY A 310 13.78 -1.31 1.79
N VAL A 311 13.79 -1.10 3.09
CA VAL A 311 14.47 0.02 3.75
C VAL A 311 15.97 0.01 3.49
N GLY A 312 16.61 -1.17 3.51
CA GLY A 312 18.03 -1.33 3.25
C GLY A 312 18.44 -0.83 1.86
N LEU A 313 17.66 -1.20 0.83
CA LEU A 313 17.92 -0.73 -0.53
C LEU A 313 17.84 0.80 -0.62
N ALA A 314 16.76 1.39 -0.09
CA ALA A 314 16.47 2.81 -0.26
C ALA A 314 17.38 3.74 0.57
N PHE A 315 17.70 3.36 1.81
CA PHE A 315 18.35 4.25 2.76
C PHE A 315 19.81 3.89 3.10
N ILE A 316 20.29 2.73 2.60
CA ILE A 316 21.68 2.31 2.77
C ILE A 316 22.34 2.17 1.39
N VAL A 317 21.86 1.24 0.54
CA VAL A 317 22.53 0.92 -0.73
C VAL A 317 22.51 2.10 -1.70
N PHE A 318 21.35 2.72 -1.93
CA PHE A 318 21.26 3.85 -2.87
C PHE A 318 22.10 5.08 -2.44
N PRO A 319 22.11 5.54 -1.17
CA PRO A 319 23.02 6.58 -0.70
C PRO A 319 24.48 6.26 -0.98
N GLU A 320 24.91 5.01 -0.81
CA GLU A 320 26.28 4.57 -1.11
C GLU A 320 26.59 4.67 -2.61
N VAL A 321 25.66 4.20 -3.45
CA VAL A 321 25.76 4.34 -4.92
C VAL A 321 25.85 5.81 -5.33
N PHE A 322 24.99 6.67 -4.77
CA PHE A 322 25.00 8.10 -5.08
C PHE A 322 26.31 8.77 -4.65
N SER A 323 26.94 8.31 -3.57
CA SER A 323 28.26 8.78 -3.18
C SER A 323 29.33 8.42 -4.20
N ALA A 324 29.29 7.21 -4.76
CA ALA A 324 30.22 6.74 -5.79
C ALA A 324 30.07 7.47 -7.13
N MET A 325 28.89 8.02 -7.43
CA MET A 325 28.59 8.68 -8.71
C MET A 325 29.02 10.15 -8.82
N GLY A 326 29.71 10.70 -7.83
CA GLY A 326 30.15 12.09 -7.84
C GLY A 326 28.99 13.09 -7.93
N SER A 327 29.13 14.15 -8.74
CA SER A 327 28.08 15.19 -8.86
C SER A 327 26.74 14.68 -9.36
N TRP A 328 26.73 13.67 -10.22
CA TRP A 328 25.50 13.02 -10.68
C TRP A 328 24.73 12.34 -9.53
N GLY A 329 25.44 11.85 -8.52
CA GLY A 329 24.80 11.23 -7.36
C GLY A 329 23.93 12.20 -6.55
N ILE A 330 24.28 13.49 -6.50
CA ILE A 330 23.43 14.51 -5.86
C ILE A 330 22.09 14.62 -6.59
N ILE A 331 22.15 14.75 -7.93
CA ILE A 331 20.93 14.89 -8.75
C ILE A 331 20.05 13.65 -8.63
N LEU A 332 20.64 12.46 -8.76
CA LEU A 332 19.90 11.20 -8.66
C LEU A 332 19.35 10.96 -7.26
N GLY A 333 20.09 11.31 -6.22
CA GLY A 333 19.61 11.22 -4.84
C GLY A 333 18.40 12.11 -4.59
N VAL A 334 18.46 13.37 -5.02
CA VAL A 334 17.32 14.31 -4.93
C VAL A 334 16.11 13.77 -5.69
N LEU A 335 16.30 13.31 -6.94
CA LEU A 335 15.21 12.76 -7.75
C LEU A 335 14.64 11.48 -7.12
N PHE A 336 15.48 10.58 -6.63
CA PHE A 336 15.04 9.32 -6.03
C PHE A 336 14.22 9.54 -4.76
N PHE A 337 14.70 10.36 -3.82
CA PHE A 337 13.94 10.63 -2.60
C PHE A 337 12.70 11.48 -2.85
N ALA A 338 12.72 12.39 -3.83
CA ALA A 338 11.49 13.06 -4.28
C ALA A 338 10.47 12.08 -4.86
N CYS A 339 10.93 11.08 -5.64
CA CYS A 339 10.08 10.02 -6.17
C CYS A 339 9.43 9.21 -5.03
N LEU A 340 10.19 8.81 -4.00
CA LEU A 340 9.67 8.13 -2.82
C LEU A 340 8.61 8.97 -2.09
N ILE A 341 8.87 10.28 -1.90
CA ILE A 341 7.91 11.18 -1.25
C ILE A 341 6.61 11.28 -2.06
N PHE A 342 6.69 11.43 -3.38
CA PHE A 342 5.49 11.54 -4.23
C PHE A 342 4.68 10.24 -4.23
N ALA A 343 5.34 9.08 -4.39
CA ALA A 343 4.69 7.77 -4.29
C ALA A 343 4.04 7.56 -2.92
N GLY A 344 4.71 7.97 -1.86
CA GLY A 344 4.18 7.84 -0.52
C GLY A 344 3.02 8.78 -0.21
N ILE A 345 3.05 10.04 -0.67
CA ILE A 345 1.94 10.98 -0.46
C ILE A 345 0.67 10.48 -1.15
N THR A 346 0.75 9.99 -2.40
CA THR A 346 -0.42 9.45 -3.11
C THR A 346 -1.04 8.25 -2.36
N SER A 347 -0.20 7.39 -1.77
CA SER A 347 -0.66 6.26 -0.95
C SER A 347 -1.23 6.69 0.41
N THR A 348 -0.59 7.64 1.13
CA THR A 348 -1.12 8.10 2.43
C THR A 348 -2.46 8.81 2.32
N VAL A 349 -2.67 9.56 1.24
CA VAL A 349 -3.95 10.23 0.96
C VAL A 349 -5.07 9.22 0.74
N SER A 350 -4.81 8.14 -0.01
CA SER A 350 -5.80 7.08 -0.24
C SER A 350 -6.12 6.28 1.03
N LEU A 351 -5.11 5.97 1.83
CA LEU A 351 -5.30 5.35 3.15
C LEU A 351 -6.13 6.23 4.09
N THR A 352 -5.86 7.55 4.11
CA THR A 352 -6.63 8.50 4.94
C THR A 352 -8.10 8.54 4.54
N GLU A 353 -8.40 8.49 3.25
CA GLU A 353 -9.78 8.43 2.75
C GLU A 353 -10.46 7.11 3.12
N ALA A 354 -9.77 5.97 2.93
CA ALA A 354 -10.29 4.65 3.32
C ALA A 354 -10.57 4.53 4.82
N VAL A 355 -9.82 5.27 5.65
CA VAL A 355 -10.04 5.33 7.11
C VAL A 355 -11.16 6.30 7.48
N SER A 356 -11.23 7.47 6.85
CA SER A 356 -12.17 8.53 7.26
C SER A 356 -13.59 8.33 6.75
N ALA A 357 -13.76 7.89 5.52
CA ALA A 357 -15.07 7.71 4.88
C ALA A 357 -16.02 6.78 5.66
N PRO A 358 -15.58 5.64 6.24
CA PRO A 358 -16.42 4.79 7.06
C PRO A 358 -17.07 5.49 8.26
N PHE A 359 -16.34 6.41 8.90
CA PHE A 359 -16.87 7.15 10.06
C PHE A 359 -17.86 8.23 9.63
N VAL A 360 -17.63 8.86 8.49
CA VAL A 360 -18.60 9.79 7.89
C VAL A 360 -19.88 9.03 7.54
N ASP A 361 -19.79 7.90 6.86
CA ASP A 361 -20.94 7.09 6.44
C ASP A 361 -21.74 6.54 7.63
N LYS A 362 -21.07 5.99 8.67
CA LYS A 362 -21.76 5.36 9.80
C LYS A 362 -22.33 6.36 10.79
N PHE A 363 -21.56 7.38 11.15
CA PHE A 363 -21.92 8.28 12.24
C PHE A 363 -22.48 9.62 11.77
N GLY A 364 -22.47 9.91 10.45
CA GLY A 364 -22.95 11.16 9.89
C GLY A 364 -22.16 12.38 10.36
N TRP A 365 -20.88 12.19 10.71
CA TRP A 365 -20.04 13.30 11.14
C TRP A 365 -19.53 14.10 9.94
N LYS A 366 -19.38 15.42 10.12
CA LYS A 366 -18.82 16.28 9.07
C LYS A 366 -17.43 15.79 8.65
N ARG A 367 -17.23 15.58 7.35
CA ARG A 367 -15.99 15.03 6.76
C ARG A 367 -14.74 15.75 7.29
N ASN A 368 -14.72 17.08 7.27
CA ASN A 368 -13.57 17.86 7.70
C ASN A 368 -13.21 17.65 9.18
N LYS A 369 -14.23 17.48 10.05
CA LYS A 369 -14.01 17.15 11.46
C LYS A 369 -13.39 15.76 11.61
N VAL A 370 -13.89 14.77 10.86
CA VAL A 370 -13.38 13.39 10.87
C VAL A 370 -11.91 13.37 10.43
N ILE A 371 -11.59 13.99 9.29
CA ILE A 371 -10.22 14.05 8.78
C ILE A 371 -9.28 14.73 9.78
N THR A 372 -9.68 15.86 10.37
CA THR A 372 -8.83 16.57 11.33
C THR A 372 -8.55 15.71 12.57
N VAL A 373 -9.57 15.07 13.12
CA VAL A 373 -9.41 14.22 14.31
C VAL A 373 -8.55 12.99 13.99
N PHE A 374 -8.78 12.35 12.84
CA PHE A 374 -7.97 11.18 12.44
C PHE A 374 -6.51 11.57 12.17
N CYS A 375 -6.25 12.70 11.53
CA CYS A 375 -4.88 13.16 11.32
C CYS A 375 -4.16 13.49 12.63
N LEU A 376 -4.86 14.08 13.62
CA LEU A 376 -4.28 14.34 14.94
C LEU A 376 -4.00 13.05 15.72
N ILE A 377 -4.92 12.09 15.71
CA ILE A 377 -4.73 10.80 16.38
C ILE A 377 -3.62 10.00 15.66
N GLY A 378 -3.63 9.98 14.32
CA GLY A 378 -2.62 9.31 13.54
C GLY A 378 -1.24 9.91 13.75
N PHE A 379 -1.12 11.24 13.75
CA PHE A 379 0.13 11.92 14.12
C PHE A 379 0.62 11.47 15.49
N SER A 380 -0.26 11.53 16.52
CA SER A 380 0.10 11.13 17.87
C SER A 380 0.52 9.66 17.98
N THR A 381 -0.15 8.75 17.24
CA THR A 381 0.21 7.34 17.18
C THR A 381 1.54 7.13 16.44
N SER A 382 1.77 7.89 15.37
CA SER A 382 3.03 7.82 14.58
C SER A 382 4.26 8.22 15.40
N LEU A 383 4.11 8.95 16.52
CA LEU A 383 5.23 9.30 17.38
C LEU A 383 5.88 8.09 18.05
N LEU A 384 5.16 6.99 18.20
CA LEU A 384 5.75 5.72 18.67
C LEU A 384 6.87 5.24 17.73
N PHE A 385 6.73 5.52 16.45
CA PHE A 385 7.71 5.16 15.43
C PHE A 385 8.85 6.19 15.31
N ALA A 386 8.72 7.39 15.89
CA ALA A 386 9.79 8.40 15.95
C ALA A 386 10.80 8.14 17.07
N SER A 387 10.98 6.90 17.44
CA SER A 387 11.86 6.43 18.52
C SER A 387 12.94 5.49 17.99
N GLY A 388 13.94 5.19 18.80
CA GLY A 388 14.98 4.22 18.44
C GLY A 388 14.48 2.80 18.22
N ALA A 389 13.29 2.45 18.70
CA ALA A 389 12.61 1.17 18.39
C ALA A 389 11.80 1.21 17.10
N GLY A 390 11.64 2.37 16.46
CA GLY A 390 10.71 2.58 15.35
C GLY A 390 10.88 1.61 14.19
N LEU A 391 12.12 1.28 13.81
CA LEU A 391 12.40 0.32 12.75
C LEU A 391 11.91 -1.10 13.09
N TYR A 392 12.12 -1.55 14.33
CA TYR A 392 11.65 -2.86 14.77
C TYR A 392 10.12 -2.94 14.80
N LEU A 393 9.46 -1.88 15.29
CA LEU A 393 8.00 -1.81 15.31
C LEU A 393 7.42 -1.84 13.90
N LEU A 394 7.99 -1.07 12.98
CA LEU A 394 7.61 -1.08 11.58
C LEU A 394 7.71 -2.48 11.01
N ASP A 395 8.87 -3.13 11.14
CA ASP A 395 9.18 -4.41 10.53
C ASP A 395 8.22 -5.51 11.02
N ILE A 396 7.98 -5.60 12.33
CA ILE A 396 7.07 -6.57 12.91
C ILE A 396 5.62 -6.29 12.50
N ILE A 397 5.14 -5.05 12.67
CA ILE A 397 3.74 -4.69 12.39
C ILE A 397 3.41 -4.87 10.90
N ASP A 398 4.30 -4.39 10.01
CA ASP A 398 4.14 -4.50 8.56
C ASP A 398 4.05 -5.97 8.12
N ASN A 399 4.95 -6.82 8.63
CA ASN A 399 4.93 -8.25 8.32
C ASN A 399 3.60 -8.90 8.71
N PHE A 400 3.10 -8.66 9.93
CA PHE A 400 1.88 -9.31 10.41
C PHE A 400 0.62 -8.78 9.73
N ILE A 401 0.53 -7.48 9.49
CA ILE A 401 -0.62 -6.90 8.78
C ILE A 401 -0.68 -7.43 7.35
N ASN A 402 0.44 -7.43 6.62
CA ASN A 402 0.45 -7.80 5.20
C ASN A 402 0.33 -9.31 4.97
N ASN A 403 1.06 -10.14 5.72
CA ASN A 403 1.08 -11.58 5.48
C ASN A 403 -0.09 -12.34 6.13
N TYR A 404 -0.74 -11.77 7.14
CA TYR A 404 -1.87 -12.40 7.83
C TYR A 404 -3.13 -11.53 7.77
N GLY A 405 -3.07 -10.28 8.22
CA GLY A 405 -4.24 -9.41 8.33
C GLY A 405 -4.95 -9.21 7.00
N ILE A 406 -4.24 -8.67 6.00
CA ILE A 406 -4.79 -8.35 4.67
C ILE A 406 -5.15 -9.62 3.90
N VAL A 407 -4.35 -10.69 4.01
CA VAL A 407 -4.65 -11.98 3.35
C VAL A 407 -5.96 -12.57 3.85
N VAL A 408 -6.21 -12.53 5.17
CA VAL A 408 -7.47 -13.00 5.76
C VAL A 408 -8.64 -12.11 5.36
N VAL A 409 -8.47 -10.78 5.35
CA VAL A 409 -9.49 -9.85 4.86
C VAL A 409 -9.85 -10.17 3.41
N GLY A 410 -8.87 -10.31 2.52
CA GLY A 410 -9.10 -10.66 1.11
C GLY A 410 -9.80 -12.01 0.95
N LEU A 411 -9.40 -13.02 1.74
CA LEU A 411 -10.07 -14.33 1.75
C LEU A 411 -11.55 -14.23 2.16
N LEU A 412 -11.85 -13.46 3.20
CA LEU A 412 -13.23 -13.27 3.65
C LEU A 412 -14.05 -12.42 2.67
N GLU A 413 -13.41 -11.47 1.99
CA GLU A 413 -14.05 -10.64 0.96
C GLU A 413 -14.44 -11.47 -0.26
N VAL A 414 -13.54 -12.29 -0.80
CA VAL A 414 -13.88 -13.20 -1.90
C VAL A 414 -14.88 -14.28 -1.46
N THR A 415 -14.87 -14.67 -0.19
CA THR A 415 -15.88 -15.58 0.37
C THR A 415 -17.26 -14.92 0.43
N LEU A 416 -17.33 -13.67 0.88
CA LEU A 416 -18.59 -12.90 0.91
C LEU A 416 -19.19 -12.77 -0.49
N VAL A 417 -18.39 -12.38 -1.49
CA VAL A 417 -18.88 -12.18 -2.85
C VAL A 417 -19.09 -13.53 -3.55
N GLY A 418 -18.18 -14.49 -3.37
CA GLY A 418 -18.20 -15.78 -4.06
C GLY A 418 -19.32 -16.73 -3.61
N TRP A 419 -19.69 -16.70 -2.31
CA TRP A 419 -20.58 -17.71 -1.73
C TRP A 419 -21.87 -17.13 -1.16
N ILE A 420 -21.86 -15.87 -0.66
CA ILE A 420 -23.02 -15.25 -0.02
C ILE A 420 -23.76 -14.34 -1.01
N LEU A 421 -23.06 -13.36 -1.60
CA LEU A 421 -23.67 -12.44 -2.58
C LEU A 421 -23.96 -13.14 -3.91
N LYS A 422 -23.10 -14.07 -4.33
CA LYS A 422 -22.99 -14.70 -5.66
C LYS A 422 -22.29 -13.78 -6.67
N PRO A 423 -21.17 -14.24 -7.30
CA PRO A 423 -20.28 -13.40 -8.12
C PRO A 423 -20.99 -12.75 -9.31
N TYR A 424 -21.95 -13.46 -9.93
CA TYR A 424 -22.65 -12.96 -11.10
C TYR A 424 -23.35 -11.60 -10.86
N ILE A 425 -23.73 -11.28 -9.61
CA ILE A 425 -24.38 -10.00 -9.29
C ILE A 425 -23.43 -8.81 -9.53
N ILE A 426 -22.16 -8.96 -9.16
CA ILE A 426 -21.15 -7.94 -9.42
C ILE A 426 -20.74 -7.96 -10.89
N ARG A 427 -20.55 -9.14 -11.48
CA ARG A 427 -20.20 -9.30 -12.89
C ARG A 427 -21.24 -8.67 -13.83
N GLU A 428 -22.51 -8.92 -13.64
CA GLU A 428 -23.58 -8.31 -14.44
C GLU A 428 -23.59 -6.79 -14.26
N HIS A 429 -23.56 -6.31 -13.00
CA HIS A 429 -23.48 -4.88 -12.73
C HIS A 429 -22.31 -4.19 -13.44
N THR A 430 -21.10 -4.77 -13.38
CA THR A 430 -19.93 -4.17 -14.04
C THR A 430 -20.00 -4.29 -15.56
N ASN A 431 -20.56 -5.38 -16.09
CA ASN A 431 -20.72 -5.59 -17.53
C ASN A 431 -21.73 -4.64 -18.17
N ASP A 432 -22.78 -4.27 -17.43
CA ASP A 432 -23.83 -3.37 -17.95
C ASP A 432 -23.33 -1.94 -18.19
N ILE A 433 -22.27 -1.54 -17.48
CA ILE A 433 -21.69 -0.19 -17.53
C ILE A 433 -20.29 -0.15 -18.15
N SER A 434 -19.75 -1.29 -18.61
CA SER A 434 -18.39 -1.36 -19.16
C SER A 434 -18.40 -1.62 -20.66
N TYR A 435 -17.39 -1.07 -21.37
CA TYR A 435 -17.23 -1.27 -22.82
C TYR A 435 -16.99 -2.72 -23.20
N PHE A 436 -16.24 -3.49 -22.37
CA PHE A 436 -16.09 -4.92 -22.59
C PHE A 436 -16.63 -5.73 -21.42
N ARG A 437 -17.15 -6.91 -21.75
CA ARG A 437 -17.78 -7.81 -20.78
C ARG A 437 -16.77 -8.85 -20.31
N ILE A 438 -16.72 -9.07 -18.99
CA ILE A 438 -16.01 -10.19 -18.40
C ILE A 438 -16.94 -11.43 -18.41
N GLY A 439 -16.33 -12.60 -18.68
CA GLY A 439 -17.06 -13.86 -18.76
C GLY A 439 -17.17 -14.60 -17.41
N LYS A 440 -17.72 -15.81 -17.47
CA LYS A 440 -17.87 -16.70 -16.29
C LYS A 440 -16.53 -17.12 -15.67
N TRP A 441 -15.42 -16.96 -16.38
CA TRP A 441 -14.09 -17.20 -15.82
C TRP A 441 -13.86 -16.39 -14.54
N TRP A 442 -14.37 -15.16 -14.50
CA TRP A 442 -14.26 -14.28 -13.33
C TRP A 442 -15.04 -14.85 -12.12
N ASP A 443 -16.26 -15.39 -12.35
CA ASP A 443 -17.04 -16.03 -11.31
C ASP A 443 -16.28 -17.23 -10.71
N VAL A 444 -15.65 -18.05 -11.56
CA VAL A 444 -14.86 -19.21 -11.13
C VAL A 444 -13.62 -18.78 -10.35
N THR A 445 -12.95 -17.73 -10.83
CA THR A 445 -11.75 -17.19 -10.19
C THR A 445 -12.07 -16.66 -8.80
N VAL A 446 -13.06 -15.79 -8.66
CA VAL A 446 -13.43 -15.19 -7.36
C VAL A 446 -13.97 -16.24 -6.40
N LYS A 447 -14.74 -17.24 -6.91
CA LYS A 447 -15.41 -18.22 -6.05
C LYS A 447 -14.50 -19.36 -5.59
N TYR A 448 -13.54 -19.78 -6.42
CA TYR A 448 -12.77 -20.99 -6.18
C TYR A 448 -11.26 -20.76 -6.20
N LEU A 449 -10.72 -20.15 -7.27
CA LEU A 449 -9.29 -20.07 -7.49
C LEU A 449 -8.62 -19.12 -6.50
N THR A 450 -9.09 -17.88 -6.41
CA THR A 450 -8.51 -16.88 -5.50
C THR A 450 -8.62 -17.31 -4.03
N PRO A 451 -9.77 -17.81 -3.51
CA PRO A 451 -9.83 -18.33 -2.14
C PRO A 451 -8.86 -19.47 -1.89
N ALA A 452 -8.74 -20.42 -2.82
CA ALA A 452 -7.82 -21.56 -2.66
C ALA A 452 -6.35 -21.09 -2.54
N ILE A 453 -5.96 -20.12 -3.35
CA ILE A 453 -4.61 -19.54 -3.31
C ILE A 453 -4.38 -18.79 -1.99
N LEU A 454 -5.35 -17.97 -1.54
CA LEU A 454 -5.21 -17.21 -0.30
C LEU A 454 -5.13 -18.14 0.92
N VAL A 455 -5.91 -19.23 0.94
CA VAL A 455 -5.79 -20.27 1.99
C VAL A 455 -4.41 -20.91 1.95
N PHE A 456 -3.93 -21.26 0.75
CA PHE A 456 -2.59 -21.85 0.60
C PHE A 456 -1.50 -20.90 1.11
N MET A 457 -1.55 -19.61 0.73
CA MET A 457 -0.60 -18.60 1.22
C MET A 457 -0.65 -18.47 2.74
N LEU A 458 -1.84 -18.37 3.32
CA LEU A 458 -2.02 -18.22 4.76
C LEU A 458 -1.47 -19.42 5.53
N VAL A 459 -1.77 -20.65 5.06
CA VAL A 459 -1.29 -21.89 5.68
C VAL A 459 0.23 -21.98 5.62
N GLN A 460 0.83 -21.64 4.47
CA GLN A 460 2.29 -21.66 4.31
C GLN A 460 2.97 -20.59 5.18
N SER A 461 2.40 -19.38 5.26
CA SER A 461 2.92 -18.33 6.14
C SER A 461 2.87 -18.77 7.61
N LEU A 462 1.77 -19.39 8.05
CA LEU A 462 1.64 -19.91 9.42
C LEU A 462 2.63 -21.04 9.72
N ILE A 463 2.82 -21.98 8.77
CA ILE A 463 3.79 -23.07 8.93
C ILE A 463 5.21 -22.51 9.05
N THR A 464 5.55 -21.51 8.23
CA THR A 464 6.86 -20.85 8.25
C THR A 464 7.07 -20.15 9.59
N GLU A 465 6.09 -19.37 10.05
CA GLU A 465 6.14 -18.65 11.32
C GLU A 465 6.33 -19.58 12.53
N ILE A 466 5.64 -20.73 12.54
CA ILE A 466 5.77 -21.74 13.61
C ILE A 466 7.18 -22.38 13.62
N LYS A 467 7.73 -22.66 12.42
CA LYS A 467 9.05 -23.31 12.30
C LYS A 467 10.21 -22.35 12.53
N SER A 468 10.08 -21.11 12.05
CA SER A 468 11.09 -20.08 12.13
C SER A 468 10.41 -18.73 12.36
N PRO A 469 10.27 -18.29 13.62
CA PRO A 469 9.65 -17.02 13.96
C PRO A 469 10.30 -15.86 13.21
N TYR A 470 9.46 -14.93 12.75
CA TYR A 470 9.86 -13.85 11.86
C TYR A 470 11.02 -12.99 12.40
N GLY A 471 11.98 -12.70 11.53
CA GLY A 471 13.05 -11.71 11.76
C GLY A 471 14.00 -12.05 12.91
N GLY A 472 13.94 -13.27 13.49
CA GLY A 472 14.73 -13.64 14.67
C GLY A 472 14.29 -12.92 15.95
N TYR A 473 13.14 -12.21 15.91
CA TYR A 473 12.58 -11.54 17.08
C TYR A 473 12.11 -12.53 18.15
N SER A 474 12.12 -12.07 19.41
CA SER A 474 11.56 -12.85 20.52
C SER A 474 10.06 -13.09 20.32
N LEU A 475 9.57 -14.26 20.73
CA LEU A 475 8.13 -14.58 20.69
C LEU A 475 7.28 -13.51 21.41
N ARG A 476 7.81 -12.90 22.49
CA ARG A 476 7.15 -11.80 23.19
C ARG A 476 6.95 -10.59 22.29
N ALA A 477 7.96 -10.20 21.48
CA ALA A 477 7.86 -9.08 20.56
C ALA A 477 6.87 -9.36 19.44
N LEU A 478 6.93 -10.57 18.84
CA LEU A 478 6.01 -11.00 17.78
C LEU A 478 4.55 -11.06 18.28
N PHE A 479 4.35 -11.51 19.51
CA PHE A 479 3.00 -11.49 20.10
C PHE A 479 2.53 -10.07 20.40
N MET A 480 3.38 -9.23 21.02
CA MET A 480 3.00 -7.90 21.47
C MET A 480 2.80 -6.90 20.34
N TYR A 481 3.62 -6.96 19.29
CA TYR A 481 3.59 -6.01 18.17
C TYR A 481 3.05 -6.60 16.85
N GLY A 482 2.97 -7.92 16.73
CA GLY A 482 2.45 -8.61 15.56
C GLY A 482 1.01 -9.11 15.78
N TRP A 483 0.85 -10.22 16.47
CA TRP A 483 -0.47 -10.86 16.66
C TRP A 483 -1.48 -9.97 17.38
N SER A 484 -1.04 -9.18 18.37
CA SER A 484 -1.94 -8.27 19.09
C SER A 484 -2.55 -7.21 18.16
N VAL A 485 -1.81 -6.74 17.15
CA VAL A 485 -2.30 -5.74 16.19
C VAL A 485 -3.45 -6.32 15.35
N ILE A 486 -3.33 -7.58 14.93
CA ILE A 486 -4.40 -8.29 14.23
C ILE A 486 -5.63 -8.45 15.14
N LEU A 487 -5.42 -8.89 16.39
CA LEU A 487 -6.49 -9.05 17.37
C LEU A 487 -7.21 -7.73 17.67
N ILE A 488 -6.45 -6.64 17.84
CA ILE A 488 -7.00 -5.28 18.04
C ILE A 488 -7.85 -4.89 16.81
N GLY A 489 -7.38 -5.18 15.60
CA GLY A 489 -8.13 -4.95 14.37
C GLY A 489 -9.49 -5.66 14.39
N ILE A 490 -9.51 -6.96 14.66
CA ILE A 490 -10.74 -7.78 14.71
C ILE A 490 -11.69 -7.31 15.83
N VAL A 491 -11.18 -7.18 17.06
CA VAL A 491 -11.99 -6.81 18.23
C VAL A 491 -12.59 -5.41 18.06
N SER A 492 -11.80 -4.44 17.61
CA SER A 492 -12.28 -3.09 17.34
C SER A 492 -13.35 -3.07 16.24
N SER A 493 -13.19 -3.87 15.21
CA SER A 493 -14.18 -4.00 14.11
C SER A 493 -15.52 -4.51 14.63
N ILE A 494 -15.50 -5.54 15.48
CA ILE A 494 -16.71 -6.09 16.11
C ILE A 494 -17.36 -5.06 17.05
N ILE A 495 -16.57 -4.33 17.83
CA ILE A 495 -17.09 -3.29 18.75
C ILE A 495 -17.75 -2.16 17.97
N ILE A 496 -17.14 -1.68 16.89
CA ILE A 496 -17.69 -0.59 16.08
C ILE A 496 -18.96 -1.05 15.37
N THR A 497 -19.03 -2.27 14.90
CA THR A 497 -20.22 -2.85 14.27
C THR A 497 -21.43 -2.84 15.20
N LYS A 498 -21.25 -3.05 16.49
CA LYS A 498 -22.35 -3.00 17.48
C LYS A 498 -22.98 -1.60 17.67
N LYS A 499 -22.32 -0.54 17.20
CA LYS A 499 -22.89 0.82 17.24
C LYS A 499 -23.90 0.98 16.11
N PRO A 500 -25.05 1.63 16.37
CA PRO A 500 -26.07 1.84 15.34
C PRO A 500 -25.59 2.82 14.26
N TRP A 501 -26.04 2.60 13.05
CA TRP A 501 -25.92 3.55 11.95
C TRP A 501 -26.82 4.76 12.23
N LYS A 502 -26.24 5.97 12.20
CA LYS A 502 -27.04 7.19 12.24
C LYS A 502 -27.69 7.52 10.90
N ASN A 503 -27.05 7.13 9.81
CA ASN A 503 -27.58 7.28 8.48
C ASN A 503 -28.61 6.17 8.23
N LYS A 504 -29.91 6.52 8.09
CA LYS A 504 -31.02 5.59 7.91
C LYS A 504 -31.05 4.91 6.52
N ASN A 505 -30.20 5.33 5.59
CA ASN A 505 -30.20 4.85 4.21
C ASN A 505 -29.38 3.57 3.96
N ILE A 506 -29.21 2.69 4.96
CA ILE A 506 -28.56 1.39 4.74
C ILE A 506 -29.38 0.54 3.75
N ASP A 507 -30.71 0.61 3.85
CA ASP A 507 -31.62 -0.25 3.10
C ASP A 507 -32.12 0.39 1.77
N ASN A 508 -31.96 1.71 1.58
CA ASN A 508 -32.50 2.48 0.44
C ASN A 508 -31.38 2.91 -0.53
N PHE A 509 -30.63 1.98 -1.12
CA PHE A 509 -29.57 2.31 -2.09
C PHE A 509 -30.02 2.10 -3.56
N GLU A 510 -31.20 1.51 -3.82
CA GLU A 510 -31.70 1.22 -5.17
C GLU A 510 -32.22 2.46 -5.91
N GLU A 511 -32.45 3.59 -5.22
CA GLU A 511 -33.07 4.79 -5.81
C GLU A 511 -32.09 5.98 -6.00
N GLN A 512 -30.79 5.82 -5.79
CA GLN A 512 -29.78 6.85 -6.01
C GLN A 512 -28.83 6.47 -7.15
#